data_bf25e4534ca45683258fa4c8a44f0c3e
#
_entry.id   bf25e4534ca45683258fa4c8a44f0c3e
#
_cell.length_a   1.000
_cell.length_b   1.000
_cell.length_c   1.000
_cell.angle_alpha   90.00
_cell.angle_beta   90.00
_cell.angle_gamma   90.00
#
_symmetry.space_group_name_H-M   'P 1'
#
loop_
_entity.id
_entity.type
_entity.pdbx_description
1 polymer ?
#
loop_
_entity_poly.entity_id
_entity_poly.type
_entity_poly.pdbx_seq_one_letter_code
_entity_poly.pdbx_strand_id
1 'polypeptide(L)'
;MRGTTTWTRLALAGCGTAVGLLVAAPLASAQTTAPVAPITLSPEESQQVCSDWVPKLQKRADNLKKRITGGAEIKGSVANLKARAADQRAAGHTARADQLDQRATKRQGRVGELDAAKQKLDAFAAAHCKPAK
;
A
#
# COMPACT_ATOMS: atom_id res chain seq x y z
N MET A 1 -43.17 -5.14 -16.64
CA MET A 1 -42.47 -6.09 -17.52
C MET A 1 -41.34 -6.72 -16.74
N ARG A 2 -41.51 -8.01 -16.43
CA ARG A 2 -40.57 -8.77 -15.56
C ARG A 2 -39.53 -9.43 -16.46
N GLY A 3 -38.24 -9.16 -16.23
CA GLY A 3 -37.11 -9.83 -16.89
C GLY A 3 -36.39 -10.75 -15.90
N THR A 4 -36.73 -12.02 -15.91
CA THR A 4 -36.05 -13.09 -15.16
C THR A 4 -34.88 -13.60 -15.98
N THR A 5 -33.65 -13.35 -15.55
CA THR A 5 -32.44 -13.92 -16.16
C THR A 5 -32.06 -15.20 -15.44
N THR A 6 -32.40 -16.33 -16.05
CA THR A 6 -32.06 -17.69 -15.65
C THR A 6 -30.56 -17.94 -15.91
N TRP A 7 -29.82 -18.22 -14.87
CA TRP A 7 -28.40 -18.68 -14.96
C TRP A 7 -28.42 -20.21 -15.12
N THR A 8 -28.03 -20.66 -16.28
CA THR A 8 -27.86 -22.06 -16.64
C THR A 8 -26.60 -22.63 -16.00
N ARG A 9 -26.77 -23.61 -15.10
CA ARG A 9 -25.69 -24.41 -14.55
C ARG A 9 -25.23 -25.43 -15.57
N LEU A 10 -24.02 -25.34 -16.07
CA LEU A 10 -23.34 -26.39 -16.82
C LEU A 10 -22.56 -27.27 -15.87
N ALA A 11 -23.07 -28.46 -15.60
CA ALA A 11 -22.35 -29.54 -14.96
C ALA A 11 -21.60 -30.31 -16.07
N LEU A 12 -20.31 -30.36 -16.00
CA LEU A 12 -19.43 -31.26 -16.76
C LEU A 12 -18.84 -32.30 -15.84
N ALA A 13 -19.44 -33.48 -15.83
CA ALA A 13 -18.83 -34.68 -15.32
C ALA A 13 -17.91 -35.27 -16.41
N GLY A 14 -16.67 -35.50 -16.06
CA GLY A 14 -15.68 -36.14 -16.93
C GLY A 14 -14.69 -36.95 -16.07
N CYS A 15 -14.98 -38.25 -15.93
CA CYS A 15 -14.02 -39.26 -15.42
C CYS A 15 -12.87 -39.44 -16.40
N GLY A 16 -11.65 -39.41 -15.87
CA GLY A 16 -10.45 -39.76 -16.64
C GLY A 16 -9.32 -40.10 -15.67
N THR A 17 -9.24 -41.39 -15.27
CA THR A 17 -8.12 -41.96 -14.56
C THR A 17 -6.93 -42.14 -15.51
N ALA A 18 -5.88 -41.33 -15.32
CA ALA A 18 -4.55 -41.64 -15.88
C ALA A 18 -3.52 -41.49 -14.79
N VAL A 19 -3.04 -42.65 -14.32
CA VAL A 19 -1.90 -42.80 -13.43
C VAL A 19 -0.66 -42.47 -14.23
N GLY A 20 -0.13 -41.27 -14.07
CA GLY A 20 1.16 -40.84 -14.59
C GLY A 20 2.03 -40.39 -13.41
N LEU A 21 2.98 -41.20 -13.02
CA LEU A 21 4.07 -40.86 -12.11
C LEU A 21 4.96 -39.81 -12.80
N LEU A 22 4.62 -38.55 -12.67
CA LEU A 22 5.52 -37.42 -12.99
C LEU A 22 6.27 -37.06 -11.72
N VAL A 23 7.53 -37.49 -11.66
CA VAL A 23 8.52 -36.98 -10.73
C VAL A 23 8.64 -35.48 -11.01
N ALA A 24 7.93 -34.68 -10.22
CA ALA A 24 8.09 -33.24 -10.19
C ALA A 24 9.43 -32.94 -9.50
N ALA A 25 10.49 -32.79 -10.29
CA ALA A 25 11.71 -32.16 -9.82
C ALA A 25 11.35 -30.72 -9.40
N PRO A 26 11.67 -30.27 -8.17
CA PRO A 26 11.54 -28.89 -7.81
C PRO A 26 12.57 -28.13 -8.64
N LEU A 27 12.12 -27.40 -9.66
CA LEU A 27 12.90 -26.33 -10.25
C LEU A 27 13.03 -25.25 -9.17
N ALA A 28 13.97 -25.44 -8.26
CA ALA A 28 14.52 -24.36 -7.48
C ALA A 28 15.18 -23.40 -8.47
N SER A 29 14.39 -22.46 -8.99
CA SER A 29 14.91 -21.29 -9.65
C SER A 29 15.69 -20.51 -8.60
N ALA A 30 16.96 -20.84 -8.43
CA ALA A 30 17.91 -19.97 -7.78
C ALA A 30 17.93 -18.69 -8.62
N GLN A 31 17.09 -17.73 -8.22
CA GLN A 31 17.25 -16.36 -8.69
C GLN A 31 18.60 -15.92 -8.12
N THR A 32 19.63 -16.09 -8.91
CA THR A 32 20.90 -15.43 -8.69
C THR A 32 20.59 -13.94 -8.82
N THR A 33 20.31 -13.28 -7.68
CA THR A 33 20.26 -11.82 -7.63
C THR A 33 21.69 -11.38 -7.96
N ALA A 34 21.93 -11.10 -9.25
CA ALA A 34 23.14 -10.43 -9.64
C ALA A 34 23.26 -9.17 -8.77
N PRO A 35 24.43 -8.89 -8.20
CA PRO A 35 24.61 -7.67 -7.41
C PRO A 35 24.21 -6.49 -8.28
N VAL A 36 23.16 -5.78 -7.87
CA VAL A 36 22.70 -4.59 -8.57
C VAL A 36 23.86 -3.59 -8.50
N ALA A 37 24.39 -3.21 -9.66
CA ALA A 37 25.44 -2.20 -9.73
C ALA A 37 24.97 -0.93 -9.00
N PRO A 38 25.82 -0.30 -8.20
CA PRO A 38 25.43 0.93 -7.49
C PRO A 38 25.03 1.98 -8.53
N ILE A 39 23.84 2.55 -8.32
CA ILE A 39 23.33 3.64 -9.16
C ILE A 39 24.18 4.88 -8.84
N THR A 40 24.98 5.31 -9.80
CA THR A 40 25.73 6.55 -9.71
C THR A 40 24.93 7.64 -10.41
N LEU A 41 24.50 8.64 -9.64
CA LEU A 41 23.81 9.82 -10.16
C LEU A 41 24.83 10.81 -10.75
N SER A 42 24.48 11.45 -11.84
CA SER A 42 25.25 12.60 -12.34
C SER A 42 25.17 13.78 -11.35
N PRO A 43 26.07 14.76 -11.38
CA PRO A 43 26.02 15.92 -10.51
C PRO A 43 24.68 16.69 -10.61
N GLU A 44 24.15 16.84 -11.84
CA GLU A 44 22.87 17.51 -12.07
C GLU A 44 21.70 16.71 -11.48
N GLU A 45 21.67 15.39 -11.68
CA GLU A 45 20.64 14.51 -11.10
C GLU A 45 20.72 14.54 -9.57
N SER A 46 21.93 14.50 -9.00
CA SER A 46 22.13 14.62 -7.55
C SER A 46 21.58 15.94 -7.02
N GLN A 47 21.84 17.04 -7.71
CA GLN A 47 21.32 18.35 -7.34
C GLN A 47 19.78 18.37 -7.43
N GLN A 48 19.18 17.85 -8.49
CA GLN A 48 17.73 17.78 -8.63
C GLN A 48 17.08 16.92 -7.54
N VAL A 49 17.67 15.78 -7.22
CA VAL A 49 17.18 14.92 -6.14
C VAL A 49 17.20 15.67 -4.81
N CYS A 50 18.28 16.34 -4.50
CA CYS A 50 18.48 17.00 -3.22
C CYS A 50 17.68 18.30 -3.09
N SER A 51 17.60 19.12 -4.14
CA SER A 51 16.92 20.42 -4.09
C SER A 51 15.41 20.33 -4.32
N ASP A 52 14.94 19.28 -5.00
CA ASP A 52 13.56 19.22 -5.46
C ASP A 52 12.82 17.99 -4.93
N TRP A 53 13.33 16.79 -5.17
CA TRP A 53 12.58 15.57 -4.87
C TRP A 53 12.53 15.26 -3.38
N VAL A 54 13.66 15.32 -2.68
CA VAL A 54 13.72 15.01 -1.23
C VAL A 54 12.80 15.94 -0.45
N PRO A 55 12.86 17.29 -0.58
CA PRO A 55 11.95 18.19 0.13
C PRO A 55 10.48 17.97 -0.23
N LYS A 56 10.19 17.69 -1.50
CA LYS A 56 8.80 17.40 -1.94
C LYS A 56 8.28 16.12 -1.31
N LEU A 57 9.08 15.06 -1.24
CA LEU A 57 8.69 13.80 -0.64
C LEU A 57 8.49 13.92 0.86
N GLN A 58 9.38 14.63 1.56
CA GLN A 58 9.22 14.92 3.00
C GLN A 58 7.93 15.69 3.27
N LYS A 59 7.68 16.78 2.55
CA LYS A 59 6.45 17.56 2.66
C LYS A 59 5.19 16.72 2.37
N ARG A 60 5.27 15.83 1.38
CA ARG A 60 4.17 14.92 1.04
C ARG A 60 3.90 13.92 2.16
N ALA A 61 4.94 13.35 2.76
CA ALA A 61 4.83 12.45 3.90
C ALA A 61 4.19 13.15 5.11
N ASP A 62 4.64 14.37 5.45
CA ASP A 62 4.10 15.17 6.54
C ASP A 62 2.62 15.53 6.30
N ASN A 63 2.25 15.93 5.10
CA ASN A 63 0.86 16.25 4.76
C ASN A 63 -0.04 15.01 4.84
N LEU A 64 0.47 13.86 4.40
CA LEU A 64 -0.28 12.60 4.48
C LEU A 64 -0.45 12.17 5.93
N LYS A 65 0.60 12.27 6.75
CA LYS A 65 0.54 12.01 8.18
C LYS A 65 -0.48 12.92 8.87
N LYS A 66 -0.43 14.24 8.65
CA LYS A 66 -1.40 15.21 9.18
C LYS A 66 -2.83 14.84 8.80
N ARG A 67 -3.06 14.41 7.56
CA ARG A 67 -4.38 13.98 7.11
C ARG A 67 -4.86 12.70 7.80
N ILE A 68 -3.96 11.73 8.04
CA ILE A 68 -4.31 10.47 8.69
C ILE A 68 -4.64 10.69 10.17
N THR A 69 -3.83 11.52 10.87
CA THR A 69 -3.95 11.79 12.32
C THR A 69 -4.90 12.92 12.65
N GLY A 70 -5.47 13.59 11.66
CA GLY A 70 -6.40 14.69 11.86
C GLY A 70 -7.71 14.26 12.54
N GLY A 71 -8.49 15.25 12.98
CA GLY A 71 -9.77 15.04 13.65
C GLY A 71 -10.86 14.46 12.76
N ALA A 72 -12.05 14.28 13.32
CA ALA A 72 -13.19 13.68 12.63
C ALA A 72 -13.69 14.53 11.44
N GLU A 73 -13.44 15.83 11.46
CA GLU A 73 -13.74 16.80 10.39
C GLU A 73 -12.86 16.60 9.15
N ILE A 74 -11.67 16.00 9.32
CA ILE A 74 -10.74 15.73 8.21
C ILE A 74 -11.19 14.48 7.47
N LYS A 75 -11.74 14.68 6.29
CA LYS A 75 -12.24 13.59 5.45
C LYS A 75 -11.16 12.52 5.19
N GLY A 76 -11.44 11.32 5.66
CA GLY A 76 -10.56 10.17 5.52
C GLY A 76 -9.45 10.08 6.57
N SER A 77 -9.46 10.87 7.65
CA SER A 77 -8.65 10.63 8.85
C SER A 77 -9.10 9.35 9.57
N VAL A 78 -8.28 8.85 10.47
CA VAL A 78 -8.64 7.72 11.34
C VAL A 78 -9.86 8.07 12.18
N ALA A 79 -9.89 9.28 12.76
CA ALA A 79 -11.01 9.77 13.55
C ALA A 79 -12.31 9.88 12.74
N ASN A 80 -12.25 10.41 11.50
CA ASN A 80 -13.40 10.48 10.61
C ASN A 80 -13.95 9.10 10.24
N LEU A 81 -13.08 8.13 9.96
CA LEU A 81 -13.52 6.76 9.65
C LEU A 81 -14.21 6.11 10.85
N LYS A 82 -13.68 6.30 12.06
CA LYS A 82 -14.29 5.79 13.30
C LYS A 82 -15.64 6.46 13.61
N ALA A 83 -15.74 7.77 13.46
CA ALA A 83 -17.00 8.49 13.62
C ALA A 83 -18.09 7.96 12.69
N ARG A 84 -17.75 7.82 11.40
CA ARG A 84 -18.66 7.22 10.41
C ARG A 84 -19.01 5.76 10.70
N ALA A 85 -18.09 4.98 11.28
CA ALA A 85 -18.40 3.62 11.70
C ALA A 85 -19.44 3.61 12.82
N ALA A 86 -19.32 4.53 13.80
CA ALA A 86 -20.31 4.69 14.86
C ALA A 86 -21.69 5.04 14.30
N ASP A 87 -21.77 6.00 13.35
CA ASP A 87 -23.03 6.38 12.69
C ASP A 87 -23.67 5.19 11.96
N GLN A 88 -22.86 4.38 11.27
CA GLN A 88 -23.37 3.20 10.57
C GLN A 88 -23.87 2.12 11.54
N ARG A 89 -23.24 1.96 12.72
CA ARG A 89 -23.75 1.06 13.77
C ARG A 89 -25.06 1.54 14.34
N ALA A 90 -25.18 2.83 14.64
CA ALA A 90 -26.43 3.44 15.11
C ALA A 90 -27.57 3.27 14.11
N ALA A 91 -27.27 3.26 12.80
CA ALA A 91 -28.22 3.00 11.72
C ALA A 91 -28.47 1.50 11.45
N GLY A 92 -27.90 0.57 12.24
CA GLY A 92 -28.06 -0.87 12.06
C GLY A 92 -27.19 -1.49 10.96
N HIS A 93 -26.30 -0.74 10.33
CA HIS A 93 -25.44 -1.20 9.23
C HIS A 93 -24.10 -1.74 9.73
N THR A 94 -24.10 -2.81 10.52
CA THR A 94 -22.91 -3.36 11.20
C THR A 94 -21.79 -3.75 10.23
N ALA A 95 -22.10 -4.45 9.14
CA ALA A 95 -21.08 -4.86 8.17
C ALA A 95 -20.35 -3.66 7.54
N ARG A 96 -21.05 -2.56 7.29
CA ARG A 96 -20.44 -1.33 6.76
C ARG A 96 -19.59 -0.63 7.82
N ALA A 97 -20.02 -0.63 9.07
CA ALA A 97 -19.24 -0.11 10.18
C ALA A 97 -17.91 -0.85 10.34
N ASP A 98 -17.93 -2.17 10.29
CA ASP A 98 -16.75 -3.01 10.41
C ASP A 98 -15.74 -2.77 9.27
N GLN A 99 -16.22 -2.56 8.05
CA GLN A 99 -15.37 -2.16 6.93
C GLN A 99 -14.69 -0.80 7.16
N LEU A 100 -15.39 0.16 7.76
CA LEU A 100 -14.82 1.47 8.09
C LEU A 100 -13.77 1.35 9.17
N ASP A 101 -13.99 0.54 10.20
CA ASP A 101 -13.02 0.28 11.27
C ASP A 101 -11.76 -0.44 10.73
N GLN A 102 -11.91 -1.43 9.87
CA GLN A 102 -10.78 -2.07 9.21
C GLN A 102 -9.94 -1.06 8.40
N ARG A 103 -10.60 -0.13 7.70
CA ARG A 103 -9.91 0.95 6.98
C ARG A 103 -9.21 1.92 7.93
N ALA A 104 -9.82 2.23 9.08
CA ALA A 104 -9.20 3.06 10.10
C ALA A 104 -7.93 2.40 10.66
N THR A 105 -8.00 1.12 11.00
CA THR A 105 -6.85 0.33 11.49
C THR A 105 -5.71 0.28 10.46
N LYS A 106 -6.02 -0.03 9.19
CA LYS A 106 -5.01 -0.02 8.11
C LYS A 106 -4.36 1.34 7.94
N ARG A 107 -5.12 2.43 8.06
CA ARG A 107 -4.56 3.79 7.99
C ARG A 107 -3.69 4.13 9.18
N GLN A 108 -4.10 3.73 10.37
CA GLN A 108 -3.29 3.93 11.57
C GLN A 108 -1.92 3.25 11.44
N GLY A 109 -1.87 2.03 10.92
CA GLY A 109 -0.61 1.32 10.66
C GLY A 109 0.33 2.05 9.70
N ARG A 110 -0.23 2.76 8.70
CA ARG A 110 0.58 3.53 7.74
C ARG A 110 1.33 4.71 8.34
N VAL A 111 0.95 5.20 9.52
CA VAL A 111 1.67 6.30 10.17
C VAL A 111 3.11 5.88 10.49
N GLY A 112 3.30 4.69 11.06
CA GLY A 112 4.65 4.16 11.32
C GLY A 112 5.48 3.94 10.05
N GLU A 113 4.84 3.46 8.97
CA GLU A 113 5.50 3.31 7.67
C GLU A 113 5.97 4.65 7.09
N LEU A 114 5.14 5.70 7.23
CA LEU A 114 5.50 7.07 6.80
C LEU A 114 6.64 7.64 7.62
N ASP A 115 6.66 7.41 8.93
CA ASP A 115 7.74 7.85 9.80
C ASP A 115 9.06 7.15 9.45
N ALA A 116 9.01 5.83 9.23
CA ALA A 116 10.17 5.08 8.79
C ALA A 116 10.69 5.53 7.40
N ALA A 117 9.77 5.80 6.46
CA ALA A 117 10.13 6.31 5.14
C ALA A 117 10.76 7.71 5.24
N LYS A 118 10.21 8.57 6.09
CA LYS A 118 10.77 9.91 6.33
C LYS A 118 12.17 9.83 6.93
N GLN A 119 12.39 8.98 7.93
CA GLN A 119 13.72 8.76 8.51
C GLN A 119 14.76 8.33 7.46
N LYS A 120 14.36 7.43 6.54
CA LYS A 120 15.23 7.03 5.42
C LYS A 120 15.55 8.19 4.48
N LEU A 121 14.57 9.05 4.17
CA LEU A 121 14.77 10.25 3.36
C LEU A 121 15.69 11.26 4.05
N ASP A 122 15.53 11.45 5.36
CA ASP A 122 16.36 12.37 6.16
C ASP A 122 17.80 11.85 6.22
N ALA A 123 18.00 10.54 6.43
CA ALA A 123 19.31 9.90 6.41
C ALA A 123 19.98 10.01 5.03
N PHE A 124 19.22 9.78 3.95
CA PHE A 124 19.71 9.97 2.59
C PHE A 124 20.15 11.43 2.36
N ALA A 125 19.31 12.38 2.74
CA ALA A 125 19.62 13.80 2.59
C ALA A 125 20.89 14.19 3.35
N ALA A 126 21.06 13.70 4.59
CA ALA A 126 22.25 13.97 5.40
C ALA A 126 23.53 13.38 4.80
N ALA A 127 23.42 12.19 4.17
CA ALA A 127 24.56 11.51 3.57
C ALA A 127 24.96 12.07 2.19
N HIS A 128 23.99 12.46 1.38
CA HIS A 128 24.18 12.73 -0.05
C HIS A 128 23.88 14.17 -0.48
N CYS A 129 23.05 14.90 0.27
CA CYS A 129 22.67 16.26 -0.07
C CYS A 129 23.49 17.28 0.73
N LYS A 130 24.77 17.43 0.37
CA LYS A 130 25.61 18.47 0.95
C LYS A 130 25.25 19.82 0.33
N PRO A 131 25.23 20.92 1.12
CA PRO A 131 25.09 22.25 0.53
C PRO A 131 26.26 22.50 -0.42
N ALA A 132 25.95 23.00 -1.62
CA ALA A 132 26.99 23.47 -2.53
C ALA A 132 27.79 24.56 -1.82
N LYS A 133 29.11 24.38 -1.73
CA LYS A 133 30.02 25.39 -1.18
C LYS A 133 30.13 26.55 -2.15
#